data_6017ea743004dcb656618b3700ca364a
#
_entry.id   6017ea743004dcb656618b3700ca364a
#
_cell.length_a   1.000
_cell.length_b   1.000
_cell.length_c   1.000
_cell.angle_alpha   90.00
_cell.angle_beta   90.00
_cell.angle_gamma   90.00
#
_symmetry.space_group_name_H-M   'P 1'
#
loop_
_entity.id
_entity.type
_entity.pdbx_description
1 polymer ?
#
loop_
_entity_poly.entity_id
_entity_poly.type
_entity_poly.pdbx_seq_one_letter_code
_entity_poly.pdbx_strand_id
1 'polypeptide(L)'
;RKETVANVDVKSIDQLLHPNFKEEALEQATVISKLGLPASPGAATGQVVFSAEDAKEQAEKGHRVVLMRPETSPEDIEGMIASEAIVTTHGGMTSHAAVVARGMGKCCVTGCSDVEIDTLNKTVYYSDGELHEGDVVSVDGSTGDLYVGEIETVNAEHSEAFEQFMEWSEETARLQVRMNAETPQDIKAGYNFGAKGIGL
;
A
#
# COMPACT_ATOMS: atom_id res chain seq x y z
N ARG A 1 27.36 7.60 14.95
CA ARG A 1 26.64 6.43 14.43
C ARG A 1 25.50 6.03 15.36
N LYS A 2 25.78 5.62 16.62
CA LYS A 2 24.71 5.19 17.58
C LYS A 2 23.68 6.28 17.84
N GLU A 3 24.09 7.51 18.04
CA GLU A 3 23.18 8.64 18.23
C GLU A 3 22.39 8.97 16.97
N THR A 4 23.00 8.84 15.80
CA THR A 4 22.34 9.06 14.50
C THR A 4 21.24 8.03 14.30
N VAL A 5 21.52 6.74 14.52
CA VAL A 5 20.54 5.66 14.42
C VAL A 5 19.41 5.81 15.43
N ALA A 6 19.72 6.23 16.66
CA ALA A 6 18.71 6.41 17.72
C ALA A 6 17.78 7.62 17.51
N ASN A 7 18.20 8.60 16.71
CA ASN A 7 17.44 9.84 16.48
C ASN A 7 16.63 9.85 15.17
N VAL A 8 16.77 8.83 14.33
CA VAL A 8 15.97 8.73 13.11
C VAL A 8 14.57 8.21 13.44
N ASP A 9 13.56 8.91 12.98
CA ASP A 9 12.17 8.47 13.12
C ASP A 9 11.92 7.24 12.24
N VAL A 10 11.40 6.17 12.85
CA VAL A 10 11.07 4.92 12.16
C VAL A 10 10.08 5.15 11.02
N LYS A 11 9.15 6.10 11.15
CA LYS A 11 8.21 6.44 10.07
C LYS A 11 8.90 7.00 8.84
N SER A 12 9.98 7.78 9.02
CA SER A 12 10.77 8.29 7.89
C SER A 12 11.50 7.19 7.14
N ILE A 13 11.92 6.13 7.84
CA ILE A 13 12.53 4.96 7.22
C ILE A 13 11.49 4.15 6.45
N ASP A 14 10.31 3.98 7.03
CA ASP A 14 9.20 3.24 6.41
C ASP A 14 8.78 3.90 5.09
N GLN A 15 8.73 5.23 5.04
CA GLN A 15 8.50 5.99 3.80
C GLN A 15 9.56 5.77 2.73
N LEU A 16 10.82 5.52 3.12
CA LEU A 16 11.91 5.23 2.18
C LEU A 16 11.87 3.78 1.65
N LEU A 17 11.12 2.89 2.27
CA LEU A 17 11.01 1.48 1.87
C LEU A 17 9.89 1.21 0.87
N HIS A 18 8.98 2.17 0.69
CA HIS A 18 7.82 2.02 -0.18
C HIS A 18 7.83 3.07 -1.30
N PRO A 19 7.22 2.78 -2.46
CA PRO A 19 7.00 3.80 -3.49
C PRO A 19 6.22 4.98 -2.92
N ASN A 20 6.58 6.18 -3.32
CA ASN A 20 5.88 7.41 -2.98
C ASN A 20 5.51 8.16 -4.26
N PHE A 21 4.49 9.01 -4.20
CA PHE A 21 4.20 9.93 -5.29
C PHE A 21 5.14 11.14 -5.26
N LYS A 22 5.43 11.70 -6.43
CA LYS A 22 6.17 12.95 -6.54
C LYS A 22 5.34 14.10 -5.96
N GLU A 23 5.91 14.89 -5.05
CA GLU A 23 5.23 16.03 -4.40
C GLU A 23 4.69 17.02 -5.43
N GLU A 24 5.49 17.36 -6.45
CA GLU A 24 5.10 18.27 -7.52
C GLU A 24 3.86 17.79 -8.32
N ALA A 25 3.72 16.46 -8.47
CA ALA A 25 2.59 15.86 -9.15
C ALA A 25 1.33 15.83 -8.25
N LEU A 26 1.49 15.68 -6.94
CA LEU A 26 0.41 15.73 -5.96
C LEU A 26 -0.23 17.13 -5.86
N GLU A 27 0.56 18.20 -5.98
CA GLU A 27 0.04 19.57 -5.96
C GLU A 27 -0.94 19.87 -7.09
N GLN A 28 -0.83 19.17 -8.23
CA GLN A 28 -1.67 19.34 -9.40
C GLN A 28 -2.80 18.31 -9.50
N ALA A 29 -2.78 17.31 -8.63
CA ALA A 29 -3.71 16.19 -8.67
C ALA A 29 -5.10 16.58 -8.15
N THR A 30 -6.14 16.04 -8.80
CA THR A 30 -7.52 16.14 -8.32
C THR A 30 -7.72 15.16 -7.17
N VAL A 31 -8.09 15.69 -6.02
CA VAL A 31 -8.31 14.90 -4.79
C VAL A 31 -9.68 14.23 -4.83
N ILE A 32 -9.72 12.94 -4.53
CA ILE A 32 -10.96 12.17 -4.30
C ILE A 32 -11.30 12.19 -2.81
N SER A 33 -10.33 11.85 -1.96
CA SER A 33 -10.48 11.79 -0.50
C SER A 33 -9.18 12.18 0.21
N LYS A 34 -9.33 12.82 1.37
CA LYS A 34 -8.26 13.07 2.37
C LYS A 34 -8.63 12.58 3.76
N LEU A 35 -9.72 11.85 3.88
CA LEU A 35 -10.21 11.34 5.17
C LEU A 35 -9.94 9.84 5.35
N GLY A 36 -9.26 9.21 4.40
CA GLY A 36 -8.87 7.82 4.49
C GLY A 36 -7.84 7.56 5.59
N LEU A 37 -7.88 6.37 6.17
CA LEU A 37 -6.89 5.93 7.16
C LEU A 37 -5.75 5.19 6.43
N PRO A 38 -4.48 5.55 6.68
CA PRO A 38 -3.30 4.92 6.09
C PRO A 38 -3.09 3.52 6.67
N ALA A 39 -3.80 2.53 6.13
CA ALA A 39 -3.85 1.18 6.67
C ALA A 39 -2.63 0.33 6.32
N SER A 40 -2.07 0.51 5.13
CA SER A 40 -0.82 -0.13 4.69
C SER A 40 -0.09 0.79 3.72
N PRO A 41 1.21 1.06 3.95
CA PRO A 41 1.94 2.09 3.21
C PRO A 41 2.18 1.73 1.74
N GLY A 42 2.59 2.74 0.96
CA GLY A 42 2.93 2.67 -0.45
C GLY A 42 2.07 3.58 -1.32
N ALA A 43 2.56 3.83 -2.52
CA ALA A 43 1.86 4.56 -3.56
C ALA A 43 1.52 3.60 -4.71
N ALA A 44 0.26 3.52 -5.07
CA ALA A 44 -0.19 2.62 -6.13
C ALA A 44 -1.21 3.31 -7.05
N THR A 45 -1.15 2.98 -8.33
CA THR A 45 -2.07 3.49 -9.34
C THR A 45 -2.66 2.33 -10.12
N GLY A 46 -3.95 2.39 -10.41
CA GLY A 46 -4.63 1.37 -11.20
C GLY A 46 -6.06 1.75 -11.56
N GLN A 47 -6.67 0.89 -12.36
CA GLN A 47 -8.07 1.02 -12.73
C GLN A 47 -8.98 0.58 -11.60
N VAL A 48 -10.04 1.33 -11.35
CA VAL A 48 -11.06 1.00 -10.35
C VAL A 48 -11.80 -0.27 -10.75
N VAL A 49 -11.88 -1.20 -9.80
CA VAL A 49 -12.71 -2.40 -9.89
C VAL A 49 -13.48 -2.61 -8.60
N PHE A 50 -14.65 -3.25 -8.67
CA PHE A 50 -15.60 -3.32 -7.56
C PHE A 50 -15.81 -4.73 -6.99
N SER A 51 -15.26 -5.75 -7.65
CA SER A 51 -15.33 -7.14 -7.16
C SER A 51 -13.98 -7.83 -7.21
N ALA A 52 -13.84 -8.89 -6.43
CA ALA A 52 -12.64 -9.72 -6.45
C ALA A 52 -12.44 -10.42 -7.80
N GLU A 53 -13.55 -10.81 -8.43
CA GLU A 53 -13.56 -11.45 -9.74
C GLU A 53 -13.07 -10.47 -10.82
N ASP A 54 -13.61 -9.24 -10.86
CA ASP A 54 -13.18 -8.20 -11.80
C ASP A 54 -11.70 -7.87 -11.61
N ALA A 55 -11.25 -7.76 -10.34
CA ALA A 55 -9.83 -7.50 -10.03
C ALA A 55 -8.91 -8.57 -10.63
N LYS A 56 -9.26 -9.82 -10.45
CA LYS A 56 -8.51 -10.96 -10.98
C LYS A 56 -8.51 -10.97 -12.51
N GLU A 57 -9.69 -10.84 -13.12
CA GLU A 57 -9.86 -10.85 -14.58
C GLU A 57 -9.06 -9.72 -15.25
N GLN A 58 -9.10 -8.50 -14.73
CA GLN A 58 -8.37 -7.37 -15.27
C GLN A 58 -6.85 -7.50 -15.05
N ALA A 59 -6.43 -8.01 -13.88
CA ALA A 59 -5.02 -8.27 -13.62
C ALA A 59 -4.45 -9.37 -14.55
N GLU A 60 -5.20 -10.43 -14.85
CA GLU A 60 -4.81 -11.46 -15.82
C GLU A 60 -4.66 -10.90 -17.25
N LYS A 61 -5.39 -9.85 -17.58
CA LYS A 61 -5.23 -9.11 -18.84
C LYS A 61 -4.03 -8.14 -18.85
N GLY A 62 -3.32 -8.03 -17.72
CA GLY A 62 -2.16 -7.17 -17.56
C GLY A 62 -2.48 -5.73 -17.12
N HIS A 63 -3.71 -5.45 -16.71
CA HIS A 63 -4.06 -4.15 -16.13
C HIS A 63 -3.69 -4.07 -14.66
N ARG A 64 -3.17 -2.92 -14.24
CA ARG A 64 -3.06 -2.59 -12.81
C ARG A 64 -4.43 -2.18 -12.30
N VAL A 65 -4.87 -2.74 -11.19
CA VAL A 65 -6.21 -2.50 -10.65
C VAL A 65 -6.18 -2.06 -9.19
N VAL A 66 -7.16 -1.26 -8.83
CA VAL A 66 -7.44 -0.83 -7.46
C VAL A 66 -8.81 -1.37 -7.07
N LEU A 67 -8.84 -2.24 -6.07
CA LEU A 67 -10.09 -2.82 -5.57
C LEU A 67 -10.77 -1.84 -4.61
N MET A 68 -11.93 -1.34 -4.99
CA MET A 68 -12.73 -0.40 -4.19
C MET A 68 -14.02 -1.08 -3.72
N ARG A 69 -14.16 -1.20 -2.40
CA ARG A 69 -15.32 -1.86 -1.75
C ARG A 69 -15.82 -1.03 -0.59
N PRO A 70 -17.10 -1.12 -0.20
CA PRO A 70 -17.54 -0.61 1.11
C PRO A 70 -16.74 -1.24 2.26
N GLU A 71 -16.54 -2.54 2.20
CA GLU A 71 -15.71 -3.35 3.11
C GLU A 71 -15.24 -4.61 2.38
N THR A 72 -14.18 -5.27 2.86
CA THR A 72 -13.72 -6.55 2.32
C THR A 72 -14.02 -7.69 3.28
N SER A 73 -14.18 -8.88 2.71
CA SER A 73 -14.39 -10.13 3.41
C SER A 73 -13.31 -11.17 3.06
N PRO A 74 -13.23 -12.31 3.75
CA PRO A 74 -12.29 -13.38 3.38
C PRO A 74 -12.47 -13.89 1.94
N GLU A 75 -13.64 -13.75 1.36
CA GLU A 75 -13.94 -14.14 -0.03
C GLU A 75 -13.23 -13.23 -1.05
N ASP A 76 -12.88 -12.00 -0.65
CA ASP A 76 -12.21 -11.03 -1.51
C ASP A 76 -10.68 -11.22 -1.62
N ILE A 77 -10.10 -12.18 -0.90
CA ILE A 77 -8.62 -12.36 -0.79
C ILE A 77 -7.95 -12.48 -2.15
N GLU A 78 -8.51 -13.26 -3.09
CA GLU A 78 -7.91 -13.42 -4.43
C GLU A 78 -7.88 -12.10 -5.21
N GLY A 79 -8.94 -11.31 -5.11
CA GLY A 79 -9.00 -9.98 -5.71
C GLY A 79 -8.03 -8.99 -5.05
N MET A 80 -7.90 -9.06 -3.73
CA MET A 80 -6.92 -8.25 -2.99
C MET A 80 -5.47 -8.58 -3.39
N ILE A 81 -5.15 -9.86 -3.60
CA ILE A 81 -3.84 -10.30 -4.10
C ILE A 81 -3.58 -9.76 -5.50
N ALA A 82 -4.58 -9.80 -6.38
CA ALA A 82 -4.47 -9.35 -7.75
C ALA A 82 -4.35 -7.81 -7.89
N SER A 83 -4.80 -7.06 -6.88
CA SER A 83 -4.84 -5.60 -6.91
C SER A 83 -3.51 -4.96 -6.51
N GLU A 84 -3.23 -3.76 -7.02
CA GLU A 84 -2.10 -2.91 -6.59
C GLU A 84 -2.42 -2.20 -5.27
N ALA A 85 -3.68 -1.80 -5.08
CA ALA A 85 -4.17 -1.20 -3.85
C ALA A 85 -5.58 -1.65 -3.51
N ILE A 86 -5.91 -1.54 -2.22
CA ILE A 86 -7.25 -1.80 -1.67
C ILE A 86 -7.75 -0.51 -1.01
N VAL A 87 -8.99 -0.13 -1.34
CA VAL A 87 -9.66 1.03 -0.74
C VAL A 87 -11.01 0.60 -0.19
N THR A 88 -11.31 0.99 1.06
CA THR A 88 -12.63 0.75 1.65
C THR A 88 -13.20 2.02 2.28
N THR A 89 -14.53 2.19 2.20
CA THR A 89 -15.23 3.30 2.86
C THR A 89 -15.52 3.02 4.33
N HIS A 90 -15.65 1.75 4.70
CA HIS A 90 -15.84 1.31 6.07
C HIS A 90 -14.59 0.57 6.60
N GLY A 91 -14.51 0.52 7.91
CA GLY A 91 -13.43 -0.15 8.61
C GLY A 91 -12.34 0.80 9.08
N GLY A 92 -11.48 0.30 9.95
CA GLY A 92 -10.36 1.02 10.53
C GLY A 92 -9.05 0.25 10.38
N MET A 93 -8.04 0.65 11.13
CA MET A 93 -6.70 0.06 11.10
C MET A 93 -6.63 -1.44 11.48
N THR A 94 -7.70 -1.97 12.06
CA THR A 94 -7.84 -3.39 12.46
C THR A 94 -8.89 -4.13 11.63
N SER A 95 -9.44 -3.49 10.58
CA SER A 95 -10.38 -4.13 9.65
C SER A 95 -9.72 -5.27 8.88
N HIS A 96 -10.54 -6.15 8.30
CA HIS A 96 -10.06 -7.25 7.45
C HIS A 96 -9.17 -6.73 6.31
N ALA A 97 -9.60 -5.68 5.61
CA ALA A 97 -8.81 -5.04 4.54
C ALA A 97 -7.42 -4.61 5.04
N ALA A 98 -7.36 -3.90 6.17
CA ALA A 98 -6.12 -3.38 6.73
C ALA A 98 -5.15 -4.49 7.15
N VAL A 99 -5.65 -5.52 7.84
CA VAL A 99 -4.81 -6.63 8.33
C VAL A 99 -4.26 -7.46 7.19
N VAL A 100 -5.11 -7.81 6.24
CA VAL A 100 -4.73 -8.65 5.09
C VAL A 100 -3.78 -7.90 4.16
N ALA A 101 -4.07 -6.62 3.84
CA ALA A 101 -3.22 -5.81 2.98
C ALA A 101 -1.80 -5.65 3.55
N ARG A 102 -1.68 -5.39 4.87
CA ARG A 102 -0.36 -5.35 5.55
C ARG A 102 0.37 -6.69 5.47
N GLY A 103 -0.32 -7.79 5.69
CA GLY A 103 0.27 -9.13 5.56
C GLY A 103 0.77 -9.44 4.16
N MET A 104 0.16 -8.85 3.14
CA MET A 104 0.55 -8.99 1.72
C MET A 104 1.55 -7.92 1.25
N GLY A 105 1.85 -6.89 2.05
CA GLY A 105 2.63 -5.74 1.62
C GLY A 105 1.96 -4.90 0.53
N LYS A 106 0.62 -4.90 0.47
CA LYS A 106 -0.16 -4.15 -0.51
C LYS A 106 -0.57 -2.79 0.05
N CYS A 107 -0.54 -1.76 -0.80
CA CYS A 107 -1.06 -0.44 -0.47
C CYS A 107 -2.54 -0.53 -0.05
N CYS A 108 -2.91 0.12 1.06
CA CYS A 108 -4.29 0.07 1.54
C CYS A 108 -4.70 1.34 2.27
N VAL A 109 -5.87 1.83 1.91
CA VAL A 109 -6.56 2.94 2.58
C VAL A 109 -7.94 2.46 3.00
N THR A 110 -8.30 2.68 4.27
CA THR A 110 -9.60 2.26 4.83
C THR A 110 -10.35 3.44 5.42
N GLY A 111 -11.67 3.30 5.56
CA GLY A 111 -12.47 4.32 6.24
C GLY A 111 -12.59 5.65 5.50
N CYS A 112 -12.57 5.65 4.17
CA CYS A 112 -12.78 6.84 3.34
C CYS A 112 -14.23 7.31 3.44
N SER A 113 -14.59 7.99 4.53
CA SER A 113 -15.98 8.34 4.87
C SER A 113 -16.58 9.46 4.00
N ASP A 114 -15.77 10.16 3.22
CA ASP A 114 -16.13 11.19 2.27
C ASP A 114 -16.36 10.67 0.84
N VAL A 115 -16.28 9.35 0.67
CA VAL A 115 -16.49 8.64 -0.59
C VAL A 115 -17.60 7.62 -0.43
N GLU A 116 -18.49 7.53 -1.43
CA GLU A 116 -19.53 6.51 -1.51
C GLU A 116 -19.21 5.54 -2.66
N ILE A 117 -19.20 4.25 -2.35
CA ILE A 117 -18.93 3.19 -3.34
C ILE A 117 -20.21 2.41 -3.61
N ASP A 118 -20.77 2.58 -4.80
CA ASP A 118 -21.91 1.81 -5.33
C ASP A 118 -21.38 0.65 -6.19
N THR A 119 -21.32 -0.52 -5.59
CA THR A 119 -20.83 -1.73 -6.26
C THR A 119 -21.79 -2.26 -7.31
N LEU A 120 -23.10 -1.94 -7.20
CA LEU A 120 -24.12 -2.40 -8.15
C LEU A 120 -24.05 -1.59 -9.46
N ASN A 121 -23.92 -0.26 -9.34
CA ASN A 121 -23.76 0.63 -10.49
C ASN A 121 -22.31 0.81 -10.90
N LYS A 122 -21.37 0.16 -10.20
CA LYS A 122 -19.92 0.25 -10.48
C LYS A 122 -19.44 1.70 -10.54
N THR A 123 -19.83 2.49 -9.53
CA THR A 123 -19.55 3.93 -9.47
C THR A 123 -19.03 4.33 -8.09
N VAL A 124 -18.08 5.23 -8.07
CA VAL A 124 -17.57 5.88 -6.86
C VAL A 124 -17.97 7.35 -6.91
N TYR A 125 -18.70 7.81 -5.91
CA TYR A 125 -19.09 9.23 -5.76
C TYR A 125 -18.18 9.89 -4.74
N TYR A 126 -17.70 11.08 -5.06
CA TYR A 126 -16.92 11.95 -4.17
C TYR A 126 -17.34 13.40 -4.33
N SER A 127 -16.80 14.33 -3.53
CA SER A 127 -17.28 15.73 -3.45
C SER A 127 -17.40 16.44 -4.80
N ASP A 128 -16.47 16.19 -5.71
CA ASP A 128 -16.33 16.97 -6.95
C ASP A 128 -16.66 16.16 -8.22
N GLY A 129 -17.15 14.92 -8.07
CA GLY A 129 -17.49 14.10 -9.24
C GLY A 129 -17.78 12.64 -8.95
N GLU A 130 -17.68 11.85 -9.99
CA GLU A 130 -17.87 10.41 -9.95
C GLU A 130 -16.81 9.70 -10.79
N LEU A 131 -16.52 8.45 -10.45
CA LEU A 131 -15.64 7.54 -11.19
C LEU A 131 -16.37 6.24 -11.47
N HIS A 132 -16.08 5.68 -12.62
CA HIS A 132 -16.66 4.41 -13.07
C HIS A 132 -15.59 3.31 -13.11
N GLU A 133 -16.07 2.08 -13.27
CA GLU A 133 -15.18 0.94 -13.48
C GLU A 133 -14.21 1.20 -14.66
N GLY A 134 -12.95 0.97 -14.42
CA GLY A 134 -11.88 1.20 -15.40
C GLY A 134 -11.26 2.59 -15.36
N ASP A 135 -11.86 3.56 -14.67
CA ASP A 135 -11.22 4.85 -14.44
C ASP A 135 -9.96 4.68 -13.58
N VAL A 136 -8.95 5.49 -13.84
CA VAL A 136 -7.67 5.38 -13.17
C VAL A 136 -7.67 6.21 -11.90
N VAL A 137 -7.18 5.63 -10.81
CA VAL A 137 -6.99 6.29 -9.53
C VAL A 137 -5.61 6.03 -8.97
N SER A 138 -5.11 6.97 -8.19
CA SER A 138 -3.88 6.86 -7.42
C SER A 138 -4.20 6.85 -5.92
N VAL A 139 -3.59 5.90 -5.20
CA VAL A 139 -3.83 5.63 -3.79
C VAL A 139 -2.53 5.82 -3.01
N ASP A 140 -2.54 6.71 -2.02
CA ASP A 140 -1.44 6.91 -1.10
C ASP A 140 -1.74 6.22 0.24
N GLY A 141 -1.20 5.03 0.40
CA GLY A 141 -1.36 4.24 1.63
C GLY A 141 -0.54 4.77 2.81
N SER A 142 0.35 5.74 2.60
CA SER A 142 1.15 6.37 3.65
C SER A 142 0.45 7.56 4.29
N THR A 143 -0.33 8.31 3.50
CA THR A 143 -1.13 9.46 3.98
C THR A 143 -2.60 9.13 4.17
N GLY A 144 -3.14 8.18 3.41
CA GLY A 144 -4.56 7.85 3.36
C GLY A 144 -5.32 8.61 2.27
N ASP A 145 -4.62 9.29 1.38
CA ASP A 145 -5.21 10.14 0.36
C ASP A 145 -5.50 9.36 -0.93
N LEU A 146 -6.55 9.79 -1.64
CA LEU A 146 -6.95 9.25 -2.94
C LEU A 146 -7.01 10.36 -3.99
N TYR A 147 -6.58 10.06 -5.20
CA TYR A 147 -6.48 11.01 -6.30
C TYR A 147 -7.04 10.45 -7.61
N VAL A 148 -7.59 11.31 -8.45
CA VAL A 148 -8.03 10.97 -9.80
C VAL A 148 -6.82 10.85 -10.73
N GLY A 149 -6.81 9.82 -11.56
CA GLY A 149 -5.80 9.63 -12.59
C GLY A 149 -4.50 9.00 -12.11
N GLU A 150 -3.56 8.89 -13.03
CA GLU A 150 -2.23 8.36 -12.78
C GLU A 150 -1.30 9.47 -12.27
N ILE A 151 -0.68 9.24 -11.12
CA ILE A 151 0.35 10.12 -10.55
C ILE A 151 1.69 9.40 -10.62
N GLU A 152 2.71 10.14 -11.05
CA GLU A 152 4.06 9.60 -11.16
C GLU A 152 4.62 9.23 -9.77
N THR A 153 5.12 8.00 -9.68
CA THR A 153 5.72 7.48 -8.45
C THR A 153 7.24 7.62 -8.50
N VAL A 154 7.82 7.87 -7.34
CA VAL A 154 9.25 7.72 -7.09
C VAL A 154 9.43 6.38 -6.39
N ASN A 155 10.15 5.47 -7.04
CA ASN A 155 10.57 4.26 -6.36
C ASN A 155 11.50 4.63 -5.21
N ALA A 156 11.41 3.89 -4.12
CA ALA A 156 12.40 3.96 -3.06
C ALA A 156 13.75 3.53 -3.65
N GLU A 157 14.49 4.47 -4.24
CA GLU A 157 15.86 4.21 -4.62
C GLU A 157 16.66 4.06 -3.33
N HIS A 158 17.28 2.91 -3.16
CA HIS A 158 18.28 2.72 -2.11
C HIS A 158 19.43 3.70 -2.37
N SER A 159 19.33 4.87 -1.74
CA SER A 159 20.43 5.84 -1.81
C SER A 159 21.62 5.28 -1.02
N GLU A 160 22.85 5.64 -1.44
CA GLU A 160 24.08 5.28 -0.68
C GLU A 160 23.97 5.68 0.80
N ALA A 161 23.26 6.77 1.09
CA ALA A 161 22.99 7.23 2.45
C ALA A 161 22.06 6.26 3.23
N PHE A 162 21.06 5.68 2.55
CA PHE A 162 20.19 4.68 3.15
C PHE A 162 20.93 3.37 3.43
N GLU A 163 21.73 2.89 2.48
CA GLU A 163 22.55 1.70 2.66
C GLU A 163 23.53 1.86 3.82
N GLN A 164 24.19 3.02 3.89
CA GLN A 164 25.09 3.36 4.99
C GLN A 164 24.37 3.43 6.35
N PHE A 165 23.15 3.95 6.38
CA PHE A 165 22.33 3.98 7.59
C PHE A 165 21.92 2.56 8.02
N MET A 166 21.53 1.70 7.10
CA MET A 166 21.19 0.30 7.39
C MET A 166 22.38 -0.47 7.94
N GLU A 167 23.57 -0.27 7.38
CA GLU A 167 24.83 -0.84 7.87
C GLU A 167 25.13 -0.41 9.32
N TRP A 168 24.99 0.89 9.63
CA TRP A 168 25.13 1.39 11.01
C TRP A 168 24.07 0.86 11.97
N SER A 169 22.86 0.66 11.46
CA SER A 169 21.76 0.07 12.25
C SER A 169 22.06 -1.38 12.63
N GLU A 170 22.57 -2.18 11.68
CA GLU A 170 23.01 -3.55 11.94
C GLU A 170 24.18 -3.63 12.94
N GLU A 171 25.20 -2.76 12.79
CA GLU A 171 26.35 -2.70 13.72
C GLU A 171 25.95 -2.35 15.17
N THR A 172 24.88 -1.56 15.34
CA THR A 172 24.41 -1.09 16.65
C THR A 172 23.32 -1.94 17.24
N ALA A 173 22.66 -2.78 16.44
CA ALA A 173 21.57 -3.64 16.88
C ALA A 173 22.03 -4.68 17.92
N ARG A 174 21.30 -4.77 19.03
CA ARG A 174 21.52 -5.80 20.06
C ARG A 174 20.70 -7.06 19.80
N LEU A 175 19.59 -6.91 19.05
CA LEU A 175 18.67 -7.98 18.69
C LEU A 175 18.83 -8.30 17.22
N GLN A 176 18.68 -9.58 16.89
CA GLN A 176 18.65 -10.03 15.51
C GLN A 176 17.22 -10.13 15.03
N VAL A 177 16.97 -9.66 13.80
CA VAL A 177 15.69 -9.86 13.14
C VAL A 177 15.59 -11.30 12.68
N ARG A 178 14.53 -11.99 13.09
CA ARG A 178 14.18 -13.32 12.63
C ARG A 178 12.86 -13.27 11.90
N MET A 179 12.72 -14.07 10.87
CA MET A 179 11.52 -14.15 10.05
C MET A 179 10.79 -15.47 10.27
N ASN A 180 9.50 -15.48 10.05
CA ASN A 180 8.76 -16.70 9.85
C ASN A 180 8.85 -17.09 8.36
N ALA A 181 9.27 -18.29 8.07
CA ALA A 181 9.37 -18.80 6.71
C ALA A 181 9.07 -20.30 6.69
N GLU A 182 8.18 -20.70 5.81
CA GLU A 182 7.77 -22.09 5.63
C GLU A 182 8.36 -22.71 4.36
N THR A 183 8.71 -21.87 3.37
CA THR A 183 9.26 -22.34 2.10
C THR A 183 10.68 -21.85 1.85
N PRO A 184 11.47 -22.56 1.00
CA PRO A 184 12.81 -22.09 0.60
C PRO A 184 12.80 -20.73 -0.09
N GLN A 185 11.68 -20.37 -0.76
CA GLN A 185 11.51 -19.05 -1.39
C GLN A 185 11.35 -17.97 -0.35
N ASP A 186 10.55 -18.20 0.70
CA ASP A 186 10.38 -17.25 1.81
C ASP A 186 11.70 -17.02 2.54
N ILE A 187 12.47 -18.11 2.77
CA ILE A 187 13.79 -18.04 3.39
C ILE A 187 14.72 -17.13 2.59
N LYS A 188 14.75 -17.31 1.27
CA LYS A 188 15.60 -16.52 0.37
C LYS A 188 15.17 -15.06 0.35
N ALA A 189 13.87 -14.80 0.27
CA ALA A 189 13.31 -13.46 0.29
C ALA A 189 13.65 -12.74 1.60
N GLY A 190 13.40 -13.35 2.74
CA GLY A 190 13.69 -12.74 4.03
C GLY A 190 15.17 -12.53 4.29
N TYR A 191 16.03 -13.42 3.79
CA TYR A 191 17.47 -13.20 3.88
C TYR A 191 17.91 -11.98 3.07
N ASN A 192 17.32 -11.77 1.89
CA ASN A 192 17.55 -10.57 1.09
C ASN A 192 17.05 -9.29 1.77
N PHE A 193 16.02 -9.38 2.62
CA PHE A 193 15.53 -8.28 3.48
C PHE A 193 16.32 -8.10 4.78
N GLY A 194 17.42 -8.82 4.97
CA GLY A 194 18.32 -8.65 6.12
C GLY A 194 17.95 -9.49 7.34
N ALA A 195 17.04 -10.47 7.25
CA ALA A 195 16.79 -11.41 8.34
C ALA A 195 18.02 -12.25 8.63
N LYS A 196 18.36 -12.40 9.93
CA LYS A 196 19.55 -13.13 10.39
C LYS A 196 19.23 -14.58 10.83
N GLY A 197 17.97 -14.98 10.71
CA GLY A 197 17.54 -16.34 11.05
C GLY A 197 16.04 -16.54 10.90
N ILE A 198 15.61 -17.80 11.08
CA ILE A 198 14.21 -18.19 11.07
C ILE A 198 13.73 -18.33 12.51
N GLY A 199 12.56 -17.78 12.81
CA GLY A 199 11.82 -18.02 14.04
C GLY A 199 11.01 -19.30 13.88
N LEU A 200 10.98 -20.11 14.90
CA LEU A 200 10.10 -21.29 15.03
C LEU A 200 8.89 -20.88 15.87
#